data_6d96cf6f0cea2fe1d6c971a888c060d5
#
_entry.id   6d96cf6f0cea2fe1d6c971a888c060d5
#
_cell.length_a   1.000
_cell.length_b   1.000
_cell.length_c   1.000
_cell.angle_alpha   90.00
_cell.angle_beta   90.00
_cell.angle_gamma   90.00
#
_symmetry.space_group_name_H-M   'P 1'
#
loop_
_entity.id
_entity.type
_entity.pdbx_description
1 polymer ?
#
loop_
_entity_poly.entity_id
_entity_poly.type
_entity_poly.pdbx_seq_one_letter_code
_entity_poly.pdbx_strand_id
1 'polypeptide(L)'
;LENLQQILLFRELEFSLKDIKKIIENPSFNREKALQQQIDLLELKKERIENLIALARGIKLTGGNKMNFSAFDTQKEQEYKARAKASWGNTPEYREYEEKTKDRTALQQNAITAQMMDIFAELGKIRHSEPSSKDAQMLIRHLQDFISEHFYTCSDEILASLGEMYKTDEFTANIDNAGGKGTAVFASRAIELYVKNK
;
A
#
# COMPACT_ATOMS: atom_id res chain seq x y z
N LEU A 1 -12.77 -16.28 43.72
CA LEU A 1 -12.25 -16.99 42.53
C LEU A 1 -12.65 -16.30 41.22
N GLU A 2 -13.92 -15.87 41.07
CA GLU A 2 -14.42 -15.21 39.83
C GLU A 2 -13.66 -13.91 39.50
N ASN A 3 -13.40 -13.06 40.50
CA ASN A 3 -12.66 -11.81 40.26
C ASN A 3 -11.23 -12.06 39.75
N LEU A 4 -10.57 -13.11 40.22
CA LEU A 4 -9.23 -13.45 39.77
C LEU A 4 -9.21 -13.94 38.31
N GLN A 5 -10.20 -14.76 37.95
CA GLN A 5 -10.37 -15.22 36.57
C GLN A 5 -10.65 -14.06 35.62
N GLN A 6 -11.47 -13.10 36.04
CA GLN A 6 -11.72 -11.88 35.24
C GLN A 6 -10.47 -11.02 35.09
N ILE A 7 -9.68 -10.84 36.14
CA ILE A 7 -8.39 -10.10 36.06
C ILE A 7 -7.45 -10.78 35.08
N LEU A 8 -7.30 -12.10 35.14
CA LEU A 8 -6.44 -12.85 34.23
C LEU A 8 -6.91 -12.74 32.78
N LEU A 9 -8.21 -12.85 32.52
CA LEU A 9 -8.79 -12.68 31.18
C LEU A 9 -8.48 -11.31 30.59
N PHE A 10 -8.69 -10.23 31.35
CA PHE A 10 -8.39 -8.88 30.88
C PHE A 10 -6.88 -8.63 30.72
N ARG A 11 -6.04 -9.32 31.51
CA ARG A 11 -4.58 -9.27 31.33
C ARG A 11 -4.16 -9.96 30.04
N GLU A 12 -4.74 -11.10 29.68
CA GLU A 12 -4.50 -11.76 28.39
C GLU A 12 -4.92 -10.86 27.20
N LEU A 13 -5.99 -10.08 27.38
CA LEU A 13 -6.41 -9.06 26.40
C LEU A 13 -5.56 -7.78 26.48
N GLU A 14 -4.44 -7.78 27.22
CA GLU A 14 -3.49 -6.68 27.39
C GLU A 14 -4.04 -5.39 28.05
N PHE A 15 -5.14 -5.47 28.77
CA PHE A 15 -5.61 -4.34 29.58
C PHE A 15 -4.61 -3.94 30.66
N SER A 16 -4.45 -2.65 30.89
CA SER A 16 -3.66 -2.16 32.02
C SER A 16 -4.32 -2.53 33.36
N LEU A 17 -3.53 -2.74 34.40
CA LEU A 17 -4.07 -3.00 35.75
C LEU A 17 -5.02 -1.89 36.24
N LYS A 18 -4.75 -0.64 35.82
CA LYS A 18 -5.58 0.53 36.13
C LYS A 18 -6.96 0.43 35.48
N ASP A 19 -7.03 -0.05 34.24
CA ASP A 19 -8.31 -0.18 33.53
C ASP A 19 -9.06 -1.42 34.01
N ILE A 20 -8.37 -2.52 34.30
CA ILE A 20 -8.95 -3.71 34.92
C ILE A 20 -9.62 -3.33 36.26
N LYS A 21 -8.94 -2.53 37.09
CA LYS A 21 -9.51 -2.04 38.34
C LYS A 21 -10.80 -1.26 38.12
N LYS A 22 -10.83 -0.33 37.13
CA LYS A 22 -12.03 0.42 36.79
C LYS A 22 -13.20 -0.47 36.32
N ILE A 23 -12.88 -1.49 35.49
CA ILE A 23 -13.87 -2.44 34.97
C ILE A 23 -14.53 -3.24 36.11
N ILE A 24 -13.75 -3.64 37.11
CA ILE A 24 -14.22 -4.48 38.21
C ILE A 24 -14.93 -3.67 39.30
N GLU A 25 -14.42 -2.48 39.63
CA GLU A 25 -14.91 -1.68 40.78
C GLU A 25 -16.06 -0.73 40.40
N ASN A 26 -16.29 -0.44 39.12
CA ASN A 26 -17.31 0.51 38.69
C ASN A 26 -18.43 -0.18 37.91
N PRO A 27 -19.61 -0.42 38.52
CA PRO A 27 -20.77 -1.04 37.84
C PRO A 27 -21.30 -0.23 36.66
N SER A 28 -21.05 1.08 36.61
CA SER A 28 -21.46 1.97 35.52
C SER A 28 -20.40 2.08 34.40
N PHE A 29 -19.28 1.38 34.52
CA PHE A 29 -18.22 1.38 33.51
C PHE A 29 -18.71 0.67 32.22
N ASN A 30 -18.62 1.37 31.09
CA ASN A 30 -19.02 0.80 29.80
C ASN A 30 -17.97 -0.24 29.34
N ARG A 31 -18.19 -1.48 29.81
CA ARG A 31 -17.32 -2.64 29.54
C ARG A 31 -17.26 -2.97 28.05
N GLU A 32 -18.37 -2.84 27.34
CA GLU A 32 -18.46 -3.12 25.92
C GLU A 32 -17.59 -2.16 25.10
N LYS A 33 -17.67 -0.86 25.41
CA LYS A 33 -16.82 0.16 24.78
C LYS A 33 -15.34 -0.08 25.04
N ALA A 34 -14.99 -0.47 26.27
CA ALA A 34 -13.60 -0.76 26.60
C ALA A 34 -13.06 -2.00 25.88
N LEU A 35 -13.88 -3.04 25.73
CA LEU A 35 -13.57 -4.23 24.95
C LEU A 35 -13.38 -3.89 23.47
N GLN A 36 -14.28 -3.07 22.91
CA GLN A 36 -14.15 -2.66 21.51
C GLN A 36 -12.85 -1.89 21.26
N GLN A 37 -12.52 -0.93 22.12
CA GLN A 37 -11.25 -0.19 22.02
C GLN A 37 -10.03 -1.11 22.13
N GLN A 38 -10.11 -2.15 22.93
CA GLN A 38 -9.00 -3.12 23.05
C GLN A 38 -8.93 -4.03 21.82
N ILE A 39 -10.06 -4.43 21.25
CA ILE A 39 -10.10 -5.16 19.97
C ILE A 39 -9.44 -4.34 18.88
N ASP A 40 -9.84 -3.08 18.73
CA ASP A 40 -9.27 -2.16 17.73
C ASP A 40 -7.73 -2.04 17.89
N LEU A 41 -7.26 -1.96 19.15
CA LEU A 41 -5.81 -1.91 19.45
C LEU A 41 -5.09 -3.22 19.11
N LEU A 42 -5.70 -4.37 19.39
CA LEU A 42 -5.14 -5.68 19.05
C LEU A 42 -5.11 -5.92 17.54
N GLU A 43 -6.10 -5.44 16.81
CA GLU A 43 -6.11 -5.46 15.35
C GLU A 43 -4.97 -4.64 14.75
N LEU A 44 -4.75 -3.42 15.26
CA LEU A 44 -3.58 -2.60 14.87
C LEU A 44 -2.24 -3.29 15.18
N LYS A 45 -2.12 -3.96 16.33
CA LYS A 45 -0.92 -4.74 16.68
C LYS A 45 -0.72 -5.93 15.76
N LYS A 46 -1.80 -6.64 15.43
CA LYS A 46 -1.77 -7.75 14.47
C LYS A 46 -1.25 -7.27 13.12
N GLU A 47 -1.80 -6.19 12.59
CA GLU A 47 -1.35 -5.59 11.33
C GLU A 47 0.15 -5.25 11.39
N ARG A 48 0.62 -4.63 12.47
CA ARG A 48 2.05 -4.34 12.67
C ARG A 48 2.91 -5.61 12.66
N ILE A 49 2.46 -6.68 13.33
CA ILE A 49 3.18 -7.96 13.36
C ILE A 49 3.22 -8.58 11.97
N GLU A 50 2.13 -8.55 11.20
CA GLU A 50 2.07 -9.04 9.83
C GLU A 50 3.05 -8.28 8.92
N ASN A 51 3.13 -6.97 9.07
CA ASN A 51 4.10 -6.13 8.35
C ASN A 51 5.56 -6.48 8.72
N LEU A 52 5.86 -6.73 9.99
CA LEU A 52 7.19 -7.17 10.43
C LEU A 52 7.55 -8.56 9.90
N ILE A 53 6.59 -9.48 9.81
CA ILE A 53 6.77 -10.80 9.21
C ILE A 53 7.07 -10.68 7.72
N ALA A 54 6.32 -9.83 7.00
CA ALA A 54 6.56 -9.56 5.58
C ALA A 54 7.97 -8.98 5.36
N LEU A 55 8.39 -8.03 6.20
CA LEU A 55 9.74 -7.48 6.20
C LEU A 55 10.80 -8.58 6.40
N ALA A 56 10.64 -9.39 7.43
CA ALA A 56 11.59 -10.47 7.73
C ALA A 56 11.71 -11.48 6.57
N ARG A 57 10.58 -11.81 5.92
CA ARG A 57 10.56 -12.66 4.72
C ARG A 57 11.29 -12.00 3.55
N GLY A 58 11.07 -10.71 3.32
CA GLY A 58 11.78 -9.94 2.30
C GLY A 58 13.30 -9.94 2.52
N ILE A 59 13.75 -9.70 3.75
CA ILE A 59 15.18 -9.77 4.13
C ILE A 59 15.76 -11.16 3.85
N LYS A 60 15.03 -12.22 4.22
CA LYS A 60 15.45 -13.60 3.99
C LYS A 60 15.64 -13.92 2.51
N LEU A 61 14.77 -13.39 1.63
CA LEU A 61 14.84 -13.62 0.19
C LEU A 61 15.94 -12.82 -0.50
N THR A 62 16.21 -11.58 -0.04
CA THR A 62 17.14 -10.65 -0.70
C THR A 62 18.55 -10.64 -0.09
N GLY A 63 18.81 -11.42 0.96
CA GLY A 63 20.11 -11.47 1.64
C GLY A 63 20.51 -10.17 2.35
N GLY A 64 19.55 -9.30 2.65
CA GLY A 64 19.76 -8.09 3.47
C GLY A 64 20.40 -6.90 2.76
N ASN A 65 20.83 -7.02 1.52
CA ASN A 65 21.68 -6.02 0.87
C ASN A 65 20.96 -4.87 0.14
N LYS A 66 19.63 -4.89 0.06
CA LYS A 66 18.84 -3.79 -0.53
C LYS A 66 17.51 -3.62 0.25
N MET A 67 17.59 -3.05 1.44
CA MET A 67 16.39 -2.68 2.18
C MET A 67 16.00 -1.24 1.85
N ASN A 68 14.91 -1.08 1.13
CA ASN A 68 14.23 0.20 1.05
C ASN A 68 13.24 0.28 2.23
N PHE A 69 13.59 1.04 3.26
CA PHE A 69 12.74 1.27 4.43
C PHE A 69 11.55 2.19 4.16
N SER A 70 11.46 2.79 2.97
CA SER A 70 10.38 3.73 2.61
C SER A 70 9.00 3.05 2.57
N ALA A 71 8.94 1.74 2.33
CA ALA A 71 7.70 0.96 2.38
C ALA A 71 7.09 0.83 3.81
N PHE A 72 7.82 1.27 4.84
CA PHE A 72 7.41 1.19 6.25
C PHE A 72 7.20 2.57 6.89
N ASP A 73 7.36 3.63 6.09
CA ASP A 73 7.10 4.99 6.54
C ASP A 73 5.60 5.30 6.44
N THR A 74 4.86 4.81 7.46
CA THR A 74 3.41 5.06 7.57
C THR A 74 3.07 6.55 7.61
N GLN A 75 4.00 7.40 8.02
CA GLN A 75 3.83 8.86 8.00
C GLN A 75 3.81 9.39 6.57
N LYS A 76 4.75 8.94 5.73
CA LYS A 76 4.76 9.30 4.30
C LYS A 76 3.54 8.74 3.56
N GLU A 77 3.13 7.51 3.84
CA GLU A 77 1.93 6.95 3.25
C GLU A 77 0.67 7.76 3.59
N GLN A 78 0.54 8.20 4.84
CA GLN A 78 -0.56 9.09 5.26
C GLN A 78 -0.48 10.47 4.60
N GLU A 79 0.71 11.04 4.47
CA GLU A 79 0.93 12.30 3.75
C GLU A 79 0.58 12.18 2.26
N TYR A 80 0.90 11.04 1.61
CA TYR A 80 0.54 10.78 0.22
C TYR A 80 -0.96 10.62 0.05
N LYS A 81 -1.62 9.85 0.93
CA LYS A 81 -3.08 9.73 0.94
C LYS A 81 -3.77 11.08 1.14
N ALA A 82 -3.26 11.89 2.06
CA ALA A 82 -3.81 13.23 2.32
C ALA A 82 -3.63 14.17 1.11
N ARG A 83 -2.47 14.17 0.46
CA ARG A 83 -2.20 14.95 -0.77
C ARG A 83 -3.06 14.46 -1.94
N ALA A 84 -3.17 13.16 -2.16
CA ALA A 84 -4.03 12.59 -3.19
C ALA A 84 -5.49 12.97 -2.95
N LYS A 85 -5.98 12.89 -1.71
CA LYS A 85 -7.33 13.31 -1.35
C LYS A 85 -7.55 14.81 -1.56
N ALA A 86 -6.58 15.65 -1.23
CA ALA A 86 -6.67 17.10 -1.45
C ALA A 86 -6.71 17.45 -2.95
N SER A 87 -5.96 16.73 -3.79
CA SER A 87 -5.87 17.00 -5.23
C SER A 87 -7.02 16.38 -6.03
N TRP A 88 -7.48 15.19 -5.66
CA TRP A 88 -8.40 14.40 -6.48
C TRP A 88 -9.63 13.87 -5.73
N GLY A 89 -9.80 14.17 -4.45
CA GLY A 89 -10.88 13.63 -3.59
C GLY A 89 -12.31 13.84 -4.11
N ASN A 90 -12.52 14.80 -5.01
CA ASN A 90 -13.81 15.08 -5.64
C ASN A 90 -14.00 14.40 -7.01
N THR A 91 -12.99 13.68 -7.51
CA THR A 91 -13.07 13.00 -8.81
C THR A 91 -13.79 11.65 -8.70
N PRO A 92 -14.43 11.17 -9.78
CA PRO A 92 -15.03 9.84 -9.83
C PRO A 92 -14.01 8.73 -9.57
N GLU A 93 -12.79 8.87 -10.09
CA GLU A 93 -11.69 7.91 -9.98
C GLU A 93 -11.21 7.78 -8.53
N TYR A 94 -11.18 8.87 -7.77
CA TYR A 94 -10.81 8.81 -6.36
C TYR A 94 -11.88 8.09 -5.53
N ARG A 95 -13.17 8.28 -5.85
CA ARG A 95 -14.27 7.53 -5.21
C ARG A 95 -14.20 6.05 -5.53
N GLU A 96 -13.91 5.70 -6.79
CA GLU A 96 -13.71 4.32 -7.23
C GLU A 96 -12.51 3.68 -6.49
N TYR A 97 -11.41 4.44 -6.34
CA TYR A 97 -10.26 4.02 -5.55
C TYR A 97 -10.62 3.75 -4.09
N GLU A 98 -11.32 4.66 -3.43
CA GLU A 98 -11.77 4.47 -2.03
C GLU A 98 -12.65 3.23 -1.93
N GLU A 99 -13.60 3.02 -2.85
CA GLU A 99 -14.49 1.86 -2.85
C GLU A 99 -13.74 0.54 -3.06
N LYS A 100 -12.79 0.49 -4.01
CA LYS A 100 -11.99 -0.71 -4.28
C LYS A 100 -10.98 -1.04 -3.18
N THR A 101 -10.59 -0.07 -2.36
CA THR A 101 -9.53 -0.23 -1.37
C THR A 101 -10.02 -0.29 0.08
N LYS A 102 -11.28 0.08 0.36
CA LYS A 102 -11.83 0.22 1.72
C LYS A 102 -11.70 -1.04 2.59
N ASP A 103 -11.86 -2.21 2.00
CA ASP A 103 -11.85 -3.49 2.71
C ASP A 103 -10.52 -4.26 2.57
N ARG A 104 -9.49 -3.60 2.00
CA ARG A 104 -8.18 -4.24 1.82
C ARG A 104 -7.39 -4.27 3.12
N THR A 105 -6.90 -5.45 3.43
CA THR A 105 -5.89 -5.60 4.48
C THR A 105 -4.53 -5.06 3.99
N ALA A 106 -3.66 -4.67 4.92
CA ALA A 106 -2.29 -4.25 4.58
C ALA A 106 -1.53 -5.33 3.80
N LEU A 107 -1.76 -6.62 4.10
CA LEU A 107 -1.16 -7.73 3.37
C LEU A 107 -1.61 -7.75 1.89
N GLN A 108 -2.90 -7.58 1.63
CA GLN A 108 -3.44 -7.51 0.27
C GLN A 108 -2.91 -6.28 -0.48
N GLN A 109 -2.88 -5.12 0.18
CA GLN A 109 -2.34 -3.89 -0.40
C GLN A 109 -0.86 -4.05 -0.76
N ASN A 110 -0.05 -4.63 0.11
CA ASN A 110 1.36 -4.88 -0.13
C ASN A 110 1.57 -5.88 -1.28
N ALA A 111 0.73 -6.92 -1.39
CA ALA A 111 0.79 -7.87 -2.50
C ALA A 111 0.49 -7.20 -3.84
N ILE A 112 -0.54 -6.36 -3.91
CA ILE A 112 -0.91 -5.61 -5.11
C ILE A 112 0.21 -4.62 -5.50
N THR A 113 0.79 -3.92 -4.51
CA THR A 113 1.92 -3.02 -4.75
C THR A 113 3.13 -3.78 -5.29
N ALA A 114 3.44 -4.96 -4.74
CA ALA A 114 4.52 -5.80 -5.23
C ALA A 114 4.29 -6.24 -6.69
N GLN A 115 3.08 -6.68 -7.03
CA GLN A 115 2.72 -7.05 -8.41
C GLN A 115 2.86 -5.86 -9.38
N MET A 116 2.48 -4.66 -8.96
CA MET A 116 2.69 -3.45 -9.76
C MET A 116 4.18 -3.18 -9.98
N MET A 117 5.01 -3.35 -8.95
CA MET A 117 6.47 -3.19 -9.06
C MET A 117 7.09 -4.27 -9.96
N ASP A 118 6.54 -5.48 -10.02
CA ASP A 118 6.98 -6.52 -10.96
C ASP A 118 6.77 -6.09 -12.41
N ILE A 119 5.68 -5.37 -12.75
CA ILE A 119 5.49 -4.81 -14.09
C ILE A 119 6.60 -3.81 -14.43
N PHE A 120 6.99 -2.95 -13.47
CA PHE A 120 8.12 -2.04 -13.67
C PHE A 120 9.46 -2.78 -13.75
N ALA A 121 9.63 -3.88 -13.04
CA ALA A 121 10.81 -4.72 -13.18
C ALA A 121 10.91 -5.34 -14.58
N GLU A 122 9.80 -5.79 -15.16
CA GLU A 122 9.77 -6.28 -16.56
C GLU A 122 10.09 -5.14 -17.57
N LEU A 123 9.50 -3.94 -17.39
CA LEU A 123 9.86 -2.75 -18.18
C LEU A 123 11.36 -2.42 -18.05
N GLY A 124 11.92 -2.60 -16.86
CA GLY A 124 13.35 -2.43 -16.60
C GLY A 124 14.25 -3.36 -17.40
N LYS A 125 13.82 -4.60 -17.66
CA LYS A 125 14.58 -5.56 -18.47
C LYS A 125 14.74 -5.09 -19.92
N ILE A 126 13.74 -4.39 -20.43
CA ILE A 126 13.69 -3.93 -21.82
C ILE A 126 13.90 -2.41 -21.98
N ARG A 127 14.33 -1.70 -20.93
CA ARG A 127 14.48 -0.23 -20.93
C ARG A 127 15.50 0.33 -21.92
N HIS A 128 16.32 -0.53 -22.52
CA HIS A 128 17.28 -0.17 -23.57
C HIS A 128 16.74 -0.42 -24.99
N SER A 129 15.53 -0.95 -25.11
CA SER A 129 14.83 -1.12 -26.39
C SER A 129 14.08 0.16 -26.77
N GLU A 130 13.45 0.14 -27.96
CA GLU A 130 12.57 1.23 -28.39
C GLU A 130 11.28 1.24 -27.53
N PRO A 131 10.87 2.40 -26.95
CA PRO A 131 9.64 2.51 -26.18
C PRO A 131 8.39 2.21 -27.00
N SER A 132 8.44 2.30 -28.33
CA SER A 132 7.38 1.93 -29.25
C SER A 132 7.36 0.44 -29.60
N SER A 133 8.31 -0.36 -29.09
CA SER A 133 8.37 -1.79 -29.37
C SER A 133 7.11 -2.51 -28.90
N LYS A 134 6.77 -3.62 -29.58
CA LYS A 134 5.59 -4.40 -29.26
C LYS A 134 5.59 -4.86 -27.77
N ASP A 135 6.75 -5.27 -27.27
CA ASP A 135 6.88 -5.74 -25.89
C ASP A 135 6.69 -4.60 -24.87
N ALA A 136 7.26 -3.40 -25.16
CA ALA A 136 7.03 -2.23 -24.32
C ALA A 136 5.54 -1.84 -24.30
N GLN A 137 4.89 -1.80 -25.45
CA GLN A 137 3.49 -1.43 -25.58
C GLN A 137 2.55 -2.47 -24.92
N MET A 138 2.88 -3.76 -24.96
CA MET A 138 2.17 -4.81 -24.24
C MET A 138 2.28 -4.63 -22.72
N LEU A 139 3.46 -4.29 -22.22
CA LEU A 139 3.65 -4.04 -20.79
C LEU A 139 2.93 -2.78 -20.31
N ILE A 140 2.87 -1.72 -21.13
CA ILE A 140 2.08 -0.53 -20.83
C ILE A 140 0.58 -0.83 -20.79
N ARG A 141 0.09 -1.63 -21.74
CA ARG A 141 -1.29 -2.12 -21.69
C ARG A 141 -1.57 -2.92 -20.42
N HIS A 142 -0.67 -3.84 -20.08
CA HIS A 142 -0.79 -4.62 -18.83
C HIS A 142 -0.81 -3.71 -17.60
N LEU A 143 0.02 -2.67 -17.56
CA LEU A 143 0.01 -1.67 -16.48
C LEU A 143 -1.34 -0.94 -16.40
N GLN A 144 -1.91 -0.51 -17.52
CA GLN A 144 -3.21 0.16 -17.59
C GLN A 144 -4.34 -0.75 -17.10
N ASP A 145 -4.34 -2.01 -17.56
CA ASP A 145 -5.32 -3.03 -17.18
C ASP A 145 -5.20 -3.34 -15.67
N PHE A 146 -3.97 -3.48 -15.16
CA PHE A 146 -3.70 -3.72 -13.73
C PHE A 146 -4.20 -2.58 -12.84
N ILE A 147 -3.94 -1.31 -13.24
CA ILE A 147 -4.44 -0.14 -12.51
C ILE A 147 -5.97 -0.14 -12.53
N SER A 148 -6.57 -0.45 -13.67
CA SER A 148 -8.03 -0.47 -13.83
C SER A 148 -8.68 -1.58 -13.00
N GLU A 149 -8.05 -2.72 -12.85
CA GLU A 149 -8.55 -3.82 -12.02
C GLU A 149 -8.46 -3.47 -10.53
N HIS A 150 -7.32 -2.95 -10.09
CA HIS A 150 -7.02 -2.87 -8.66
C HIS A 150 -7.29 -1.51 -8.03
N PHE A 151 -7.30 -0.42 -8.75
CA PHE A 151 -7.39 0.91 -8.16
C PHE A 151 -8.58 1.72 -8.65
N TYR A 152 -8.61 2.08 -9.91
CA TYR A 152 -9.66 2.88 -10.56
C TYR A 152 -9.58 2.71 -12.07
N THR A 153 -10.67 2.98 -12.78
CA THR A 153 -10.71 2.94 -14.24
C THR A 153 -9.65 3.88 -14.83
N CYS A 154 -8.61 3.31 -15.41
CA CYS A 154 -7.46 4.05 -15.94
C CYS A 154 -7.70 4.38 -17.41
N SER A 155 -8.29 5.55 -17.68
CA SER A 155 -8.43 6.06 -19.06
C SER A 155 -7.06 6.39 -19.68
N ASP A 156 -7.04 6.62 -20.98
CA ASP A 156 -5.80 6.99 -21.68
C ASP A 156 -5.25 8.34 -21.18
N GLU A 157 -6.13 9.30 -20.84
CA GLU A 157 -5.76 10.59 -20.25
C GLU A 157 -5.14 10.44 -18.86
N ILE A 158 -5.71 9.55 -18.05
CA ILE A 158 -5.16 9.25 -16.71
C ILE A 158 -3.82 8.56 -16.84
N LEU A 159 -3.71 7.59 -17.74
CA LEU A 159 -2.44 6.90 -18.00
C LEU A 159 -1.35 7.89 -18.47
N ALA A 160 -1.69 8.83 -19.37
CA ALA A 160 -0.78 9.87 -19.79
C ALA A 160 -0.31 10.75 -18.61
N SER A 161 -1.23 11.13 -17.73
CA SER A 161 -0.93 11.92 -16.52
C SER A 161 -0.01 11.15 -15.57
N LEU A 162 -0.24 9.83 -15.39
CA LEU A 162 0.67 8.97 -14.61
C LEU A 162 2.06 8.91 -15.25
N GLY A 163 2.15 8.80 -16.57
CA GLY A 163 3.41 8.84 -17.30
C GLY A 163 4.23 10.11 -17.02
N GLU A 164 3.57 11.27 -16.93
CA GLU A 164 4.24 12.52 -16.52
C GLU A 164 4.68 12.51 -15.06
N MET A 165 3.84 11.97 -14.16
CA MET A 165 4.18 11.84 -12.74
C MET A 165 5.40 10.92 -12.50
N TYR A 166 5.63 9.91 -13.34
CA TYR A 166 6.78 9.00 -13.23
C TYR A 166 8.13 9.69 -13.44
N LYS A 167 8.14 10.90 -14.01
CA LYS A 167 9.34 11.74 -14.16
C LYS A 167 9.71 12.52 -12.89
N THR A 168 8.82 12.59 -11.90
CA THR A 168 9.09 13.29 -10.65
C THR A 168 10.02 12.44 -9.75
N ASP A 169 10.87 13.10 -8.96
CA ASP A 169 11.90 12.44 -8.15
C ASP A 169 11.35 11.31 -7.27
N GLU A 170 10.17 11.53 -6.74
CA GLU A 170 9.50 10.61 -5.83
C GLU A 170 9.10 9.28 -6.50
N PHE A 171 8.45 9.35 -7.67
CA PHE A 171 8.04 8.15 -8.42
C PHE A 171 9.23 7.52 -9.15
N THR A 172 10.14 8.33 -9.69
CA THR A 172 11.36 7.88 -10.35
C THR A 172 12.17 6.96 -9.43
N ALA A 173 12.35 7.35 -8.16
CA ALA A 173 13.14 6.55 -7.22
C ALA A 173 12.52 5.16 -6.99
N ASN A 174 11.20 5.06 -6.84
CA ASN A 174 10.52 3.79 -6.59
C ASN A 174 10.54 2.88 -7.82
N ILE A 175 10.28 3.43 -9.01
CA ILE A 175 10.26 2.69 -10.28
C ILE A 175 11.66 2.22 -10.65
N ASP A 176 12.66 3.10 -10.52
CA ASP A 176 14.05 2.77 -10.82
C ASP A 176 14.64 1.76 -9.82
N ASN A 177 14.15 1.74 -8.56
CA ASN A 177 14.52 0.70 -7.61
C ASN A 177 13.99 -0.68 -8.03
N ALA A 178 12.83 -0.75 -8.65
CA ALA A 178 12.23 -2.00 -9.12
C ALA A 178 12.89 -2.49 -10.44
N GLY A 179 13.01 -1.61 -11.43
CA GLY A 179 13.44 -1.98 -12.79
C GLY A 179 14.87 -1.61 -13.16
N GLY A 180 15.59 -0.88 -12.27
CA GLY A 180 16.90 -0.32 -12.54
C GLY A 180 16.83 1.11 -13.08
N LYS A 181 17.92 1.85 -12.91
CA LYS A 181 18.01 3.27 -13.27
C LYS A 181 17.58 3.52 -14.73
N GLY A 182 16.69 4.48 -14.91
CA GLY A 182 16.14 4.88 -16.21
C GLY A 182 14.84 4.20 -16.59
N THR A 183 14.33 3.25 -15.79
CA THR A 183 13.05 2.56 -16.02
C THR A 183 11.87 3.53 -15.99
N ALA A 184 11.86 4.48 -15.06
CA ALA A 184 10.78 5.46 -14.93
C ALA A 184 10.66 6.34 -16.19
N VAL A 185 11.79 6.80 -16.71
CA VAL A 185 11.84 7.60 -17.95
C VAL A 185 11.41 6.77 -19.15
N PHE A 186 11.85 5.52 -19.23
CA PHE A 186 11.44 4.59 -20.28
C PHE A 186 9.93 4.33 -20.24
N ALA A 187 9.38 4.01 -19.06
CA ALA A 187 7.95 3.78 -18.87
C ALA A 187 7.12 5.00 -19.27
N SER A 188 7.52 6.21 -18.83
CA SER A 188 6.86 7.46 -19.23
C SER A 188 6.81 7.63 -20.74
N ARG A 189 7.94 7.39 -21.42
CA ARG A 189 8.02 7.53 -22.86
C ARG A 189 7.21 6.47 -23.62
N ALA A 190 7.18 5.24 -23.10
CA ALA A 190 6.36 4.17 -23.64
C ALA A 190 4.85 4.45 -23.48
N ILE A 191 4.43 5.03 -22.36
CA ILE A 191 3.05 5.49 -22.13
C ILE A 191 2.67 6.58 -23.11
N GLU A 192 3.52 7.59 -23.30
CA GLU A 192 3.27 8.68 -24.26
C GLU A 192 2.99 8.13 -25.68
N LEU A 193 3.81 7.18 -26.11
CA LEU A 193 3.65 6.56 -27.43
C LEU A 193 2.42 5.64 -27.50
N TYR A 194 2.12 4.93 -26.42
CA TYR A 194 0.95 4.06 -26.33
C TYR A 194 -0.36 4.84 -26.48
N VAL A 195 -0.48 5.97 -25.79
CA VAL A 195 -1.68 6.81 -25.83
C VAL A 195 -1.82 7.53 -27.18
N LYS A 196 -0.70 7.93 -27.82
CA LYS A 196 -0.75 8.60 -29.13
C LYS A 196 -1.11 7.67 -30.28
N ASN A 197 -0.88 6.37 -30.15
CA ASN A 197 -1.06 5.40 -31.24
C ASN A 197 -2.40 4.63 -31.16
N LYS A 198 -3.27 4.98 -30.22
CA LYS A 198 -4.65 4.49 -30.13
C LYS A 198 -5.60 5.40 -30.94
#